data_f260d47628ab0787e04c9bd043817df0
#
_entry.id   f260d47628ab0787e04c9bd043817df0
#
_cell.length_a   1.000
_cell.length_b   1.000
_cell.length_c   1.000
_cell.angle_alpha   90.00
_cell.angle_beta   90.00
_cell.angle_gamma   90.00
#
_symmetry.space_group_name_H-M   'P 1'
#
loop_
_entity.id
_entity.type
_entity.pdbx_description
1 polymer ?
#
loop_
_entity_poly.entity_id
_entity_poly.type
_entity_poly.pdbx_seq_one_letter_code
_entity_poly.pdbx_strand_id
1 'polypeptide(L)'
;EIKSNLERQYKIFGNKHTWVMTIIYTMTFGSFIGFAAAVGLAIKFIFGVQHVMVDGVMTHNLANPDGPATFMYVWVGAFVGALIRPVGGKIADKIGGAIVTQFVAVIMVIASVGVGYYSHLAYQSATPQDYFMPFFILIVILFTATGIGNGSTFRTISMVFNVEQAGPVLGWTSAVAAYGAFLIPKVIGEQMKATTPELAMYGFAVFYAFCAILNWWFYLGPKAEYKNP
;
A
#
# COMPACT_ATOMS: atom_id res chain seq x y z
N GLU A 1 35.91 -11.14 11.98
CA GLU A 1 34.67 -10.37 12.36
C GLU A 1 33.74 -10.11 11.20
N ILE A 2 34.23 -9.59 10.03
CA ILE A 2 33.36 -9.29 8.88
C ILE A 2 32.72 -10.57 8.31
N LYS A 3 33.47 -11.65 8.21
CA LYS A 3 32.98 -12.93 7.66
C LYS A 3 31.90 -13.58 8.55
N SER A 4 32.10 -13.53 9.88
CA SER A 4 31.11 -14.05 10.83
C SER A 4 29.84 -13.21 10.88
N ASN A 5 29.95 -11.91 10.60
CA ASN A 5 28.80 -11.00 10.53
C ASN A 5 27.98 -11.23 9.24
N LEU A 6 28.64 -11.48 8.10
CA LEU A 6 27.97 -11.83 6.85
C LEU A 6 27.25 -13.18 6.94
N GLU A 7 27.88 -14.21 7.51
CA GLU A 7 27.24 -15.52 7.69
C GLU A 7 25.97 -15.45 8.56
N ARG A 8 25.99 -14.61 9.60
CA ARG A 8 24.80 -14.36 10.43
C ARG A 8 23.69 -13.67 9.64
N GLN A 9 24.03 -12.70 8.80
CA GLN A 9 23.04 -12.00 7.97
C GLN A 9 22.41 -12.92 6.93
N TYR A 10 23.17 -13.85 6.35
CA TYR A 10 22.62 -14.80 5.38
C TYR A 10 21.73 -15.89 5.99
N LYS A 11 21.85 -16.18 7.28
CA LYS A 11 21.01 -17.17 7.97
C LYS A 11 19.52 -16.80 7.97
N ILE A 12 19.17 -15.51 7.84
CA ILE A 12 17.77 -15.08 7.79
C ILE A 12 17.00 -15.67 6.59
N PHE A 13 17.69 -15.91 5.47
CA PHE A 13 17.06 -16.41 4.24
C PHE A 13 16.61 -17.87 4.33
N GLY A 14 17.16 -18.65 5.27
CA GLY A 14 16.70 -20.01 5.58
C GLY A 14 15.40 -20.05 6.39
N ASN A 15 14.95 -18.93 6.95
CA ASN A 15 13.73 -18.87 7.73
C ASN A 15 12.53 -18.49 6.85
N LYS A 16 11.51 -19.36 6.78
CA LYS A 16 10.28 -19.11 6.01
C LYS A 16 9.58 -17.80 6.40
N HIS A 17 9.63 -17.43 7.69
CA HIS A 17 9.02 -16.21 8.19
C HIS A 17 9.68 -14.93 7.65
N THR A 18 10.94 -14.99 7.24
CA THR A 18 11.61 -13.88 6.55
C THR A 18 10.88 -13.54 5.24
N TRP A 19 10.55 -14.54 4.45
CA TRP A 19 9.85 -14.37 3.18
C TRP A 19 8.40 -13.93 3.37
N VAL A 20 7.70 -14.53 4.33
CA VAL A 20 6.33 -14.13 4.68
C VAL A 20 6.28 -12.68 5.12
N MET A 21 7.17 -12.27 6.03
CA MET A 21 7.25 -10.89 6.49
C MET A 21 7.69 -9.93 5.39
N THR A 22 8.55 -10.36 4.45
CA THR A 22 8.92 -9.56 3.28
C THR A 22 7.68 -9.21 2.44
N ILE A 23 6.80 -10.18 2.18
CA ILE A 23 5.59 -9.97 1.41
C ILE A 23 4.62 -9.07 2.18
N ILE A 24 4.37 -9.34 3.47
CA ILE A 24 3.46 -8.54 4.30
C ILE A 24 4.00 -7.11 4.50
N TYR A 25 5.30 -6.94 4.67
CA TYR A 25 5.90 -5.61 4.80
C TYR A 25 5.87 -4.83 3.48
N THR A 26 5.96 -5.52 2.35
CA THR A 26 5.73 -4.92 1.03
C THR A 26 4.29 -4.42 0.90
N MET A 27 3.30 -5.15 1.42
CA MET A 27 1.92 -4.67 1.48
C MET A 27 1.81 -3.36 2.26
N THR A 28 2.40 -3.26 3.44
CA THR A 28 2.26 -2.08 4.30
C THR A 28 3.21 -0.96 3.90
N PHE A 29 4.51 -1.15 4.01
CA PHE A 29 5.51 -0.13 3.74
C PHE A 29 5.69 0.14 2.25
N GLY A 30 5.76 -0.91 1.42
CA GLY A 30 5.88 -0.76 -0.04
C GLY A 30 4.72 0.01 -0.64
N SER A 31 3.48 -0.29 -0.20
CA SER A 31 2.30 0.46 -0.64
C SER A 31 2.32 1.90 -0.15
N PHE A 32 2.74 2.16 1.10
CA PHE A 32 2.86 3.51 1.61
C PHE A 32 3.74 4.41 0.74
N ILE A 33 4.98 3.97 0.48
CA ILE A 33 5.91 4.77 -0.33
C ILE A 33 5.52 4.81 -1.81
N GLY A 34 4.95 3.73 -2.32
CA GLY A 34 4.48 3.65 -3.70
C GLY A 34 3.31 4.58 -3.98
N PHE A 35 2.31 4.62 -3.10
CA PHE A 35 1.21 5.58 -3.23
C PHE A 35 1.65 7.01 -2.99
N ALA A 36 2.60 7.26 -2.08
CA ALA A 36 3.17 8.59 -1.90
C ALA A 36 3.81 9.12 -3.20
N ALA A 37 4.43 8.24 -3.98
CA ALA A 37 5.00 8.58 -5.28
C ALA A 37 3.95 8.69 -6.40
N ALA A 38 2.80 8.00 -6.30
CA ALA A 38 1.83 7.85 -7.39
C ALA A 38 0.61 8.79 -7.29
N VAL A 39 0.21 9.19 -6.07
CA VAL A 39 -1.03 9.94 -5.86
C VAL A 39 -1.08 11.25 -6.64
N GLY A 40 0.03 11.99 -6.70
CA GLY A 40 0.11 13.22 -7.49
C GLY A 40 -0.16 12.98 -8.98
N LEU A 41 0.37 11.88 -9.51
CA LEU A 41 0.14 11.45 -10.89
C LEU A 41 -1.34 11.10 -11.11
N ALA A 42 -1.93 10.34 -10.18
CA ALA A 42 -3.34 9.96 -10.25
C ALA A 42 -4.26 11.19 -10.23
N ILE A 43 -4.06 12.13 -9.31
CA ILE A 43 -4.85 13.37 -9.23
C ILE A 43 -4.74 14.15 -10.54
N LYS A 44 -3.54 14.31 -11.07
CA LYS A 44 -3.29 15.09 -12.28
C LYS A 44 -3.95 14.49 -13.52
N PHE A 45 -3.83 13.17 -13.72
CA PHE A 45 -4.27 12.51 -14.96
C PHE A 45 -5.70 11.98 -14.91
N ILE A 46 -6.28 11.76 -13.73
CA ILE A 46 -7.67 11.32 -13.60
C ILE A 46 -8.60 12.53 -13.43
N PHE A 47 -8.21 13.52 -12.62
CA PHE A 47 -9.08 14.63 -12.24
C PHE A 47 -8.66 15.98 -12.83
N GLY A 48 -7.40 16.14 -13.23
CA GLY A 48 -6.88 17.36 -13.84
C GLY A 48 -7.14 17.50 -15.34
N VAL A 49 -7.76 16.47 -15.94
CA VAL A 49 -8.17 16.46 -17.37
C VAL A 49 -9.62 16.05 -17.49
N GLN A 50 -10.29 16.55 -18.54
CA GLN A 50 -11.64 16.12 -18.89
C GLN A 50 -11.57 14.86 -19.76
N HIS A 51 -12.53 13.96 -19.57
CA HIS A 51 -12.67 12.74 -20.32
C HIS A 51 -13.95 12.84 -21.18
N VAL A 52 -13.80 13.27 -22.42
CA VAL A 52 -14.91 13.63 -23.31
C VAL A 52 -14.77 12.99 -24.68
N MET A 53 -15.91 12.76 -25.32
CA MET A 53 -15.96 12.31 -26.72
C MET A 53 -15.74 13.49 -27.66
N VAL A 54 -14.72 13.42 -28.50
CA VAL A 54 -14.46 14.39 -29.59
C VAL A 54 -14.40 13.60 -30.87
N ASP A 55 -15.24 13.95 -31.82
CA ASP A 55 -15.36 13.27 -33.15
C ASP A 55 -15.53 11.74 -33.03
N GLY A 56 -16.28 11.28 -32.03
CA GLY A 56 -16.54 9.85 -31.82
C GLY A 56 -15.40 9.09 -31.11
N VAL A 57 -14.34 9.78 -30.68
CA VAL A 57 -13.21 9.18 -29.97
C VAL A 57 -13.13 9.78 -28.55
N MET A 58 -13.00 8.92 -27.54
CA MET A 58 -12.79 9.37 -26.17
C MET A 58 -11.40 10.00 -26.04
N THR A 59 -11.35 11.25 -25.61
CA THR A 59 -10.09 11.98 -25.39
C THR A 59 -9.89 12.24 -23.89
N HIS A 60 -8.63 12.27 -23.50
CA HIS A 60 -8.17 12.51 -22.12
C HIS A 60 -7.14 13.65 -22.06
N ASN A 61 -7.21 14.59 -23.02
CA ASN A 61 -6.16 15.59 -23.23
C ASN A 61 -6.61 17.03 -22.90
N LEU A 62 -7.90 17.24 -22.67
CA LEU A 62 -8.42 18.57 -22.36
C LEU A 62 -8.21 18.87 -20.88
N ALA A 63 -7.60 20.02 -20.57
CA ALA A 63 -7.42 20.46 -19.18
C ALA A 63 -8.79 20.64 -18.49
N ASN A 64 -8.91 20.18 -17.26
CA ASN A 64 -10.09 20.38 -16.45
C ASN A 64 -9.91 21.65 -15.60
N PRO A 65 -10.62 22.76 -15.91
CA PRO A 65 -10.47 24.01 -15.15
C PRO A 65 -10.98 23.88 -13.71
N ASP A 66 -11.92 22.96 -13.46
CA ASP A 66 -12.52 22.70 -12.14
C ASP A 66 -11.81 21.53 -11.41
N GLY A 67 -10.70 21.07 -11.97
CA GLY A 67 -9.91 19.97 -11.39
C GLY A 67 -9.25 20.36 -10.07
N PRO A 68 -9.06 19.39 -9.15
CA PRO A 68 -8.46 19.64 -7.86
C PRO A 68 -6.99 20.08 -8.00
N ALA A 69 -6.61 21.10 -7.22
CA ALA A 69 -5.22 21.54 -7.15
C ALA A 69 -4.34 20.46 -6.51
N THR A 70 -3.57 19.73 -7.30
CA THR A 70 -2.78 18.56 -6.86
C THR A 70 -1.94 18.85 -5.63
N PHE A 71 -1.29 20.00 -5.56
CA PHE A 71 -0.42 20.39 -4.44
C PHE A 71 -1.14 20.52 -3.09
N MET A 72 -2.46 20.76 -3.09
CA MET A 72 -3.24 20.85 -1.85
C MET A 72 -3.49 19.48 -1.22
N TYR A 73 -3.50 18.43 -2.02
CA TYR A 73 -3.94 17.09 -1.60
C TYR A 73 -2.84 16.05 -1.53
N VAL A 74 -1.80 16.17 -2.38
CA VAL A 74 -0.79 15.13 -2.58
C VAL A 74 -0.04 14.73 -1.30
N TRP A 75 0.18 15.64 -0.39
CA TRP A 75 0.94 15.42 0.84
C TRP A 75 0.10 14.87 2.01
N VAL A 76 -1.23 15.08 1.97
CA VAL A 76 -2.13 14.79 3.10
C VAL A 76 -2.12 13.31 3.48
N GLY A 77 -2.24 12.42 2.49
CA GLY A 77 -2.24 10.97 2.74
C GLY A 77 -0.93 10.51 3.36
N ALA A 78 0.20 10.89 2.77
CA ALA A 78 1.53 10.55 3.27
C ALA A 78 1.77 11.09 4.68
N PHE A 79 1.33 12.32 4.96
CA PHE A 79 1.45 12.94 6.28
C PHE A 79 0.64 12.17 7.35
N VAL A 80 -0.64 11.93 7.08
CA VAL A 80 -1.51 11.16 7.99
C VAL A 80 -0.95 9.76 8.23
N GLY A 81 -0.59 9.06 7.16
CA GLY A 81 -0.03 7.72 7.26
C GLY A 81 1.30 7.66 8.03
N ALA A 82 2.15 8.68 7.90
CA ALA A 82 3.40 8.77 8.68
C ALA A 82 3.13 8.99 10.17
N LEU A 83 2.20 9.89 10.51
CA LEU A 83 1.87 10.21 11.90
C LEU A 83 1.19 9.06 12.63
N ILE A 84 0.41 8.23 11.95
CA ILE A 84 -0.35 7.14 12.57
C ILE A 84 0.51 5.89 12.87
N ARG A 85 1.72 5.77 12.32
CA ARG A 85 2.60 4.60 12.53
C ARG A 85 2.84 4.24 13.99
N PRO A 86 3.22 5.19 14.88
CA PRO A 86 3.41 4.88 16.31
C PRO A 86 2.13 4.38 16.98
N VAL A 87 0.96 4.87 16.54
CA VAL A 87 -0.34 4.41 17.04
C VAL A 87 -0.57 2.95 16.65
N GLY A 88 -0.25 2.59 15.39
CA GLY A 88 -0.31 1.21 14.92
C GLY A 88 0.56 0.26 15.75
N GLY A 89 1.79 0.67 16.07
CA GLY A 89 2.68 -0.08 16.96
C GLY A 89 2.09 -0.27 18.36
N LYS A 90 1.60 0.81 18.99
CA LYS A 90 0.97 0.75 20.33
C LYS A 90 -0.29 -0.11 20.38
N ILE A 91 -1.10 -0.10 19.32
CA ILE A 91 -2.27 -0.99 19.22
C ILE A 91 -1.80 -2.45 19.09
N ALA A 92 -0.80 -2.70 18.24
CA ALA A 92 -0.22 -4.02 18.06
C ALA A 92 0.40 -4.57 19.35
N ASP A 93 1.00 -3.73 20.19
CA ASP A 93 1.51 -4.12 21.50
C ASP A 93 0.42 -4.64 22.46
N LYS A 94 -0.81 -4.15 22.30
CA LYS A 94 -1.92 -4.52 23.18
C LYS A 94 -2.70 -5.75 22.69
N ILE A 95 -2.95 -5.85 21.39
CA ILE A 95 -3.83 -6.89 20.84
C ILE A 95 -3.12 -7.89 19.92
N GLY A 96 -1.81 -7.69 19.68
CA GLY A 96 -0.98 -8.50 18.80
C GLY A 96 -0.86 -7.92 17.39
N GLY A 97 0.34 -8.08 16.81
CA GLY A 97 0.66 -7.50 15.52
C GLY A 97 -0.11 -8.13 14.36
N ALA A 98 -0.30 -9.45 14.40
CA ALA A 98 -0.97 -10.15 13.32
C ALA A 98 -2.47 -9.82 13.21
N ILE A 99 -3.16 -9.62 14.35
CA ILE A 99 -4.57 -9.17 14.34
C ILE A 99 -4.67 -7.78 13.71
N VAL A 100 -3.82 -6.84 14.13
CA VAL A 100 -3.82 -5.48 13.56
C VAL A 100 -3.54 -5.52 12.06
N THR A 101 -2.52 -6.29 11.65
CA THR A 101 -2.17 -6.47 10.22
C THR A 101 -3.33 -7.08 9.43
N GLN A 102 -4.10 -8.01 10.02
CA GLN A 102 -5.26 -8.61 9.37
C GLN A 102 -6.35 -7.58 9.07
N PHE A 103 -6.72 -6.77 10.07
CA PHE A 103 -7.69 -5.69 9.87
C PHE A 103 -7.21 -4.65 8.86
N VAL A 104 -5.94 -4.27 8.92
CA VAL A 104 -5.32 -3.37 7.96
C VAL A 104 -5.42 -3.92 6.54
N ALA A 105 -5.06 -5.19 6.32
CA ALA A 105 -5.14 -5.81 5.00
C ALA A 105 -6.57 -5.81 4.44
N VAL A 106 -7.58 -6.10 5.25
CA VAL A 106 -8.99 -6.05 4.84
C VAL A 106 -9.40 -4.61 4.47
N ILE A 107 -9.03 -3.62 5.30
CA ILE A 107 -9.32 -2.20 4.99
C ILE A 107 -8.63 -1.79 3.70
N MET A 108 -7.39 -2.22 3.46
CA MET A 108 -6.65 -1.93 2.24
C MET A 108 -7.30 -2.55 1.00
N VAL A 109 -7.85 -3.77 1.10
CA VAL A 109 -8.64 -4.39 0.01
C VAL A 109 -9.85 -3.52 -0.32
N ILE A 110 -10.66 -3.18 0.69
CA ILE A 110 -11.88 -2.40 0.50
C ILE A 110 -11.57 -1.01 -0.07
N ALA A 111 -10.58 -0.32 0.52
CA ALA A 111 -10.18 1.00 0.07
C ALA A 111 -9.64 0.98 -1.37
N SER A 112 -8.84 -0.02 -1.73
CA SER A 112 -8.30 -0.14 -3.10
C SER A 112 -9.39 -0.40 -4.13
N VAL A 113 -10.36 -1.27 -3.82
CA VAL A 113 -11.53 -1.49 -4.68
C VAL A 113 -12.32 -0.19 -4.86
N GLY A 114 -12.55 0.55 -3.77
CA GLY A 114 -13.25 1.83 -3.83
C GLY A 114 -12.49 2.90 -4.62
N VAL A 115 -11.17 3.01 -4.44
CA VAL A 115 -10.32 3.92 -5.24
C VAL A 115 -10.39 3.55 -6.72
N GLY A 116 -10.30 2.26 -7.06
CA GLY A 116 -10.46 1.77 -8.43
C GLY A 116 -11.83 2.15 -9.01
N TYR A 117 -12.90 1.90 -8.27
CA TYR A 117 -14.26 2.23 -8.71
C TYR A 117 -14.43 3.73 -9.02
N TYR A 118 -14.01 4.63 -8.12
CA TYR A 118 -14.11 6.06 -8.37
C TYR A 118 -13.15 6.55 -9.45
N SER A 119 -11.99 5.93 -9.61
CA SER A 119 -11.09 6.19 -10.74
C SER A 119 -11.75 5.85 -12.07
N HIS A 120 -12.44 4.72 -12.13
CA HIS A 120 -13.20 4.30 -13.33
C HIS A 120 -14.32 5.30 -13.67
N LEU A 121 -15.15 5.68 -12.69
CA LEU A 121 -16.22 6.65 -12.89
C LEU A 121 -15.67 8.01 -13.37
N ALA A 122 -14.62 8.50 -12.73
CA ALA A 122 -13.98 9.76 -13.07
C ALA A 122 -13.41 9.74 -14.50
N TYR A 123 -12.76 8.63 -14.85
CA TYR A 123 -12.08 8.49 -16.17
C TYR A 123 -13.04 8.35 -17.35
N GLN A 124 -14.33 8.15 -17.10
CA GLN A 124 -15.39 8.11 -18.10
C GLN A 124 -16.30 9.35 -18.04
N SER A 125 -15.97 10.36 -17.24
CA SER A 125 -16.82 11.53 -17.01
C SER A 125 -16.23 12.80 -17.63
N ALA A 126 -17.10 13.64 -18.16
CA ALA A 126 -16.76 15.01 -18.55
C ALA A 126 -16.51 15.92 -17.32
N THR A 127 -17.01 15.52 -16.14
CA THR A 127 -16.87 16.23 -14.86
C THR A 127 -16.20 15.31 -13.81
N PRO A 128 -14.92 14.90 -14.03
CA PRO A 128 -14.25 13.97 -13.13
C PRO A 128 -14.12 14.48 -11.69
N GLN A 129 -14.10 15.81 -11.46
CA GLN A 129 -14.02 16.43 -10.16
C GLN A 129 -15.17 16.02 -9.21
N ASP A 130 -16.34 15.62 -9.72
CA ASP A 130 -17.48 15.18 -8.92
C ASP A 130 -17.17 13.89 -8.13
N TYR A 131 -16.23 13.09 -8.62
CA TYR A 131 -15.79 11.84 -8.01
C TYR A 131 -14.50 12.00 -7.17
N PHE A 132 -13.94 13.21 -7.10
CA PHE A 132 -12.66 13.43 -6.46
C PHE A 132 -12.71 13.24 -4.93
N MET A 133 -13.72 13.79 -4.26
CA MET A 133 -13.80 13.70 -2.80
C MET A 133 -13.90 12.26 -2.27
N PRO A 134 -14.80 11.39 -2.77
CA PRO A 134 -14.83 10.00 -2.33
C PRO A 134 -13.53 9.24 -2.69
N PHE A 135 -12.93 9.48 -3.86
CA PHE A 135 -11.62 8.96 -4.21
C PHE A 135 -10.56 9.38 -3.18
N PHE A 136 -10.48 10.66 -2.86
CA PHE A 136 -9.47 11.21 -1.96
C PHE A 136 -9.63 10.69 -0.52
N ILE A 137 -10.85 10.58 -0.01
CA ILE A 137 -11.13 10.00 1.31
C ILE A 137 -10.62 8.55 1.37
N LEU A 138 -10.88 7.75 0.35
CA LEU A 138 -10.40 6.37 0.27
C LEU A 138 -8.89 6.28 0.17
N ILE A 139 -8.23 7.20 -0.53
CA ILE A 139 -6.77 7.31 -0.55
C ILE A 139 -6.22 7.61 0.85
N VAL A 140 -6.84 8.55 1.60
CA VAL A 140 -6.41 8.86 2.97
C VAL A 140 -6.64 7.65 3.90
N ILE A 141 -7.74 6.92 3.74
CA ILE A 141 -7.98 5.66 4.47
C ILE A 141 -6.89 4.63 4.13
N LEU A 142 -6.52 4.51 2.86
CA LEU A 142 -5.46 3.59 2.41
C LEU A 142 -4.11 3.96 3.04
N PHE A 143 -3.74 5.24 3.05
CA PHE A 143 -2.53 5.71 3.74
C PHE A 143 -2.57 5.47 5.24
N THR A 144 -3.70 5.71 5.88
CA THR A 144 -3.89 5.45 7.31
C THR A 144 -3.71 3.96 7.62
N ALA A 145 -4.33 3.09 6.82
CA ALA A 145 -4.20 1.65 6.95
C ALA A 145 -2.74 1.19 6.74
N THR A 146 -2.06 1.68 5.70
CA THR A 146 -0.64 1.35 5.47
C THR A 146 0.26 1.84 6.61
N GLY A 147 -0.03 3.01 7.20
CA GLY A 147 0.70 3.54 8.35
C GLY A 147 0.54 2.67 9.59
N ILE A 148 -0.69 2.32 9.95
CA ILE A 148 -1.00 1.40 11.07
C ILE A 148 -0.34 0.04 10.83
N GLY A 149 -0.47 -0.51 9.63
CA GLY A 149 0.12 -1.78 9.23
C GLY A 149 1.64 -1.78 9.28
N ASN A 150 2.28 -0.67 8.94
CA ASN A 150 3.72 -0.54 9.06
C ASN A 150 4.18 -0.65 10.54
N GLY A 151 3.48 -0.02 11.46
CA GLY A 151 3.73 -0.16 12.89
C GLY A 151 3.51 -1.60 13.39
N SER A 152 2.42 -2.24 12.98
CA SER A 152 2.09 -3.61 13.42
C SER A 152 3.04 -4.67 12.83
N THR A 153 3.44 -4.56 11.57
CA THR A 153 4.37 -5.50 10.94
C THR A 153 5.78 -5.36 11.51
N PHE A 154 6.19 -4.14 11.85
CA PHE A 154 7.47 -3.90 12.53
C PHE A 154 7.51 -4.62 13.88
N ARG A 155 6.45 -4.52 14.67
CA ARG A 155 6.32 -5.26 15.93
C ARG A 155 6.33 -6.77 15.73
N THR A 156 5.58 -7.28 14.76
CA THR A 156 5.54 -8.72 14.44
C THR A 156 6.93 -9.27 14.15
N ILE A 157 7.75 -8.56 13.36
CA ILE A 157 9.13 -8.96 13.09
C ILE A 157 9.93 -9.07 14.40
N SER A 158 9.79 -8.09 15.29
CA SER A 158 10.51 -8.07 16.57
C SER A 158 10.10 -9.21 17.51
N MET A 159 8.90 -9.78 17.34
CA MET A 159 8.40 -10.90 18.16
C MET A 159 8.71 -12.28 17.54
N VAL A 160 8.77 -12.37 16.22
CA VAL A 160 9.03 -13.62 15.49
C VAL A 160 10.52 -13.93 15.42
N PHE A 161 11.36 -12.91 15.35
CA PHE A 161 12.81 -13.05 15.21
C PHE A 161 13.53 -12.66 16.50
N ASN A 162 14.61 -13.37 16.82
CA ASN A 162 15.46 -12.97 17.94
C ASN A 162 16.16 -11.63 17.67
N VAL A 163 16.72 -11.03 18.72
CA VAL A 163 17.37 -9.72 18.67
C VAL A 163 18.47 -9.63 17.60
N GLU A 164 19.19 -10.71 17.35
CA GLU A 164 20.28 -10.75 16.37
C GLU A 164 19.76 -10.80 14.92
N GLN A 165 18.58 -11.38 14.69
CA GLN A 165 17.98 -11.58 13.37
C GLN A 165 17.01 -10.45 13.00
N ALA A 166 16.34 -9.84 13.97
CA ALA A 166 15.31 -8.82 13.72
C ALA A 166 15.84 -7.63 12.92
N GLY A 167 17.05 -7.13 13.22
CA GLY A 167 17.68 -6.05 12.47
C GLY A 167 17.95 -6.41 10.99
N PRO A 168 18.67 -7.50 10.69
CA PRO A 168 18.87 -7.97 9.32
C PRO A 168 17.57 -8.25 8.55
N VAL A 169 16.55 -8.85 9.20
CA VAL A 169 15.24 -9.08 8.58
C VAL A 169 14.54 -7.76 8.25
N LEU A 170 14.53 -6.79 9.17
CA LEU A 170 13.99 -5.45 8.91
C LEU A 170 14.71 -4.75 7.76
N GLY A 171 16.04 -4.83 7.72
CA GLY A 171 16.84 -4.27 6.62
C GLY A 171 16.46 -4.88 5.27
N TRP A 172 16.38 -6.20 5.19
CA TRP A 172 16.00 -6.93 3.98
C TRP A 172 14.56 -6.61 3.55
N THR A 173 13.59 -6.74 4.46
CA THR A 173 12.18 -6.50 4.15
C THR A 173 11.94 -5.06 3.72
N SER A 174 12.62 -4.09 4.35
CA SER A 174 12.54 -2.68 3.97
C SER A 174 13.14 -2.42 2.60
N ALA A 175 14.29 -3.03 2.28
CA ALA A 175 14.92 -2.90 0.97
C ALA A 175 14.02 -3.45 -0.15
N VAL A 176 13.43 -4.63 0.05
CA VAL A 176 12.48 -5.20 -0.92
C VAL A 176 11.22 -4.35 -1.04
N ALA A 177 10.64 -3.93 0.09
CA ALA A 177 9.44 -3.09 0.10
C ALA A 177 9.67 -1.73 -0.58
N ALA A 178 10.90 -1.20 -0.54
CA ALA A 178 11.25 0.06 -1.20
C ALA A 178 11.01 0.05 -2.72
N TYR A 179 11.02 -1.12 -3.37
CA TYR A 179 10.64 -1.24 -4.78
C TYR A 179 9.19 -0.83 -5.05
N GLY A 180 8.32 -0.76 -4.04
CA GLY A 180 6.99 -0.20 -4.16
C GLY A 180 6.97 1.22 -4.71
N ALA A 181 7.97 2.05 -4.38
CA ALA A 181 8.13 3.42 -4.91
C ALA A 181 8.29 3.44 -6.45
N PHE A 182 8.78 2.38 -7.05
CA PHE A 182 8.91 2.24 -8.50
C PHE A 182 7.72 1.49 -9.11
N LEU A 183 7.34 0.36 -8.53
CA LEU A 183 6.31 -0.53 -9.10
C LEU A 183 4.93 0.12 -9.13
N ILE A 184 4.50 0.77 -8.06
CA ILE A 184 3.14 1.32 -7.96
C ILE A 184 2.93 2.46 -8.96
N PRO A 185 3.79 3.50 -9.05
CA PRO A 185 3.65 4.53 -10.06
C PRO A 185 3.73 3.98 -11.49
N LYS A 186 4.60 2.99 -11.73
CA LYS A 186 4.73 2.33 -13.05
C LYS A 186 3.43 1.66 -13.44
N VAL A 187 2.87 0.80 -12.59
CA VAL A 187 1.62 0.07 -12.86
C VAL A 187 0.45 1.03 -13.07
N ILE A 188 0.31 2.05 -12.21
CA ILE A 188 -0.74 3.07 -12.35
C ILE A 188 -0.55 3.82 -13.68
N GLY A 189 0.67 4.25 -14.01
CA GLY A 189 0.95 4.96 -15.24
C GLY A 189 0.70 4.13 -16.51
N GLU A 190 1.02 2.85 -16.49
CA GLU A 190 0.73 1.93 -17.61
C GLU A 190 -0.78 1.72 -17.79
N GLN A 191 -1.53 1.55 -16.72
CA GLN A 191 -2.98 1.41 -16.79
C GLN A 191 -3.69 2.71 -17.20
N MET A 192 -3.15 3.87 -16.85
CA MET A 192 -3.64 5.15 -17.37
C MET A 192 -3.45 5.25 -18.88
N LYS A 193 -2.30 4.83 -19.42
CA LYS A 193 -2.05 4.77 -20.86
C LYS A 193 -2.97 3.79 -21.58
N ALA A 194 -3.31 2.69 -20.90
CA ALA A 194 -4.26 1.70 -21.42
C ALA A 194 -5.73 2.10 -21.26
N THR A 195 -6.01 3.31 -20.71
CA THR A 195 -7.35 3.83 -20.42
C THR A 195 -8.16 3.01 -19.41
N THR A 196 -7.47 2.28 -18.53
CA THR A 196 -8.06 1.40 -17.51
C THR A 196 -7.40 1.63 -16.15
N PRO A 197 -7.41 2.87 -15.60
CA PRO A 197 -6.69 3.19 -14.36
C PRO A 197 -7.16 2.38 -13.14
N GLU A 198 -8.42 1.92 -13.15
CA GLU A 198 -9.01 1.08 -12.11
C GLU A 198 -8.33 -0.28 -11.96
N LEU A 199 -7.82 -0.86 -13.05
CA LEU A 199 -7.23 -2.20 -13.02
C LEU A 199 -5.97 -2.25 -12.16
N ALA A 200 -5.21 -1.16 -12.07
CA ALA A 200 -4.09 -1.06 -11.14
C ALA A 200 -4.54 -1.27 -9.69
N MET A 201 -5.60 -0.58 -9.30
CA MET A 201 -6.13 -0.64 -7.92
C MET A 201 -6.77 -1.98 -7.60
N TYR A 202 -7.45 -2.60 -8.57
CA TYR A 202 -7.98 -3.96 -8.40
C TYR A 202 -6.85 -4.99 -8.31
N GLY A 203 -5.77 -4.83 -9.06
CA GLY A 203 -4.56 -5.67 -8.92
C GLY A 203 -3.94 -5.56 -7.52
N PHE A 204 -3.84 -4.35 -6.98
CA PHE A 204 -3.36 -4.15 -5.60
C PHE A 204 -4.33 -4.75 -4.58
N ALA A 205 -5.65 -4.65 -4.77
CA ALA A 205 -6.63 -5.27 -3.89
C ALA A 205 -6.46 -6.81 -3.84
N VAL A 206 -6.21 -7.45 -4.99
CA VAL A 206 -5.90 -8.90 -5.06
C VAL A 206 -4.62 -9.22 -4.29
N PHE A 207 -3.57 -8.42 -4.44
CA PHE A 207 -2.33 -8.58 -3.67
C PHE A 207 -2.56 -8.45 -2.16
N TYR A 208 -3.36 -7.48 -1.73
CA TYR A 208 -3.68 -7.29 -0.31
C TYR A 208 -4.53 -8.42 0.26
N ALA A 209 -5.47 -8.95 -0.52
CA ALA A 209 -6.23 -10.15 -0.14
C ALA A 209 -5.31 -11.37 0.02
N PHE A 210 -4.34 -11.55 -0.88
CA PHE A 210 -3.32 -12.59 -0.75
C PHE A 210 -2.49 -12.41 0.53
N CYS A 211 -2.06 -11.19 0.85
CA CYS A 211 -1.35 -10.88 2.09
C CYS A 211 -2.19 -11.16 3.34
N ALA A 212 -3.51 -10.86 3.30
CA ALA A 212 -4.43 -11.19 4.38
C ALA A 212 -4.51 -12.71 4.62
N ILE A 213 -4.57 -13.51 3.55
CA ILE A 213 -4.57 -14.97 3.62
C ILE A 213 -3.24 -15.48 4.20
N LEU A 214 -2.10 -14.95 3.74
CA LEU A 214 -0.78 -15.30 4.27
C LEU A 214 -0.68 -14.97 5.77
N ASN A 215 -1.08 -13.77 6.17
CA ASN A 215 -1.04 -13.35 7.57
C ASN A 215 -1.90 -14.25 8.45
N TRP A 216 -3.11 -14.56 7.99
CA TRP A 216 -4.00 -15.47 8.70
C TRP A 216 -3.37 -16.86 8.84
N TRP A 217 -2.85 -17.42 7.74
CA TRP A 217 -2.30 -18.79 7.70
C TRP A 217 -1.09 -18.94 8.62
N PHE A 218 -0.16 -17.99 8.59
CA PHE A 218 1.09 -18.10 9.32
C PHE A 218 1.04 -17.61 10.77
N TYR A 219 0.11 -16.68 11.10
CA TYR A 219 0.11 -16.00 12.41
C TYR A 219 -1.22 -16.02 13.17
N LEU A 220 -2.35 -16.31 12.53
CA LEU A 220 -3.67 -16.34 13.18
C LEU A 220 -4.35 -17.70 13.13
N GLY A 221 -4.03 -18.53 12.16
CA GLY A 221 -4.65 -19.83 11.95
C GLY A 221 -4.36 -20.83 13.08
N PRO A 222 -5.14 -21.94 13.14
CA PRO A 222 -4.99 -22.93 14.22
C PRO A 222 -3.61 -23.59 14.27
N LYS A 223 -2.91 -23.65 13.13
CA LYS A 223 -1.59 -24.26 12.98
C LYS A 223 -0.44 -23.22 12.94
N ALA A 224 -0.71 -21.97 13.31
CA ALA A 224 0.29 -20.94 13.33
C ALA A 224 1.41 -21.26 14.33
N GLU A 225 2.66 -21.18 13.89
CA GLU A 225 3.86 -21.42 14.70
C GLU A 225 4.02 -20.32 15.76
N TYR A 226 3.77 -19.08 15.35
CA TYR A 226 3.69 -17.92 16.23
C TYR A 226 2.25 -17.43 16.23
N LYS A 227 1.58 -17.52 17.38
CA LYS A 227 0.17 -17.10 17.49
C LYS A 227 0.09 -15.62 17.84
N ASN A 228 -0.37 -14.84 16.87
CA ASN A 228 -0.62 -13.39 17.03
C ASN A 228 0.58 -12.65 17.63
N PRO A 229 1.76 -12.74 17.02
CA PRO A 229 2.97 -12.09 17.51
C PRO A 229 2.86 -10.57 17.47
#